data_f5eac0e9ff687e807791013e6fdd6482
#
_entry.id   f5eac0e9ff687e807791013e6fdd6482
#
_cell.length_a   1.000
_cell.length_b   1.000
_cell.length_c   1.000
_cell.angle_alpha   90.00
_cell.angle_beta   90.00
_cell.angle_gamma   90.00
#
_symmetry.space_group_name_H-M   'P 1'
#
loop_
_entity.id
_entity.type
_entity.pdbx_description
1 polymer ?
#
loop_
_entity_poly.entity_id
_entity_poly.type
_entity_poly.pdbx_seq_one_letter_code
_entity_poly.pdbx_strand_id
1 'polypeptide(L)'
;TYEDNVAGNALQGSLERMIADQFGFDIEDLFVNGDTGSGDTYLAQIEGWLEQARTGTGNNALDASSYGQDYQEIFKQLLIKMPKRFLGSIRGGKGKFYVPVTLEQKYRDLLATRGTALGDFMLTQGGDLAYQGIKIVGAPTFDSGIVAGTPDTTSILLTYPSNLYAGFHRAMKFETWRDAREGVT
;
A
#
# COMPACT_ATOMS: atom_id res chain seq x y z
N THR A 1 -1.80 -45.40 0.85
CA THR A 1 -1.60 -45.79 2.24
C THR A 1 -1.89 -44.65 3.17
N TYR A 2 -1.99 -44.86 4.47
CA TYR A 2 -2.51 -43.91 5.46
C TYR A 2 -1.71 -42.60 5.56
N GLU A 3 -0.40 -42.66 5.34
CA GLU A 3 0.50 -41.48 5.37
C GLU A 3 0.26 -40.51 4.20
N ASP A 4 -0.06 -40.99 3.02
CA ASP A 4 -0.31 -40.17 1.84
C ASP A 4 -1.58 -39.34 1.99
N ASN A 5 -2.56 -39.81 2.74
CA ASN A 5 -3.84 -39.11 2.91
C ASN A 5 -3.79 -37.98 3.95
N VAL A 6 -2.94 -38.08 4.97
CA VAL A 6 -2.79 -37.08 6.01
C VAL A 6 -1.86 -35.94 5.54
N ALA A 7 -0.74 -36.28 4.92
CA ALA A 7 0.22 -35.29 4.41
C ALA A 7 -0.32 -34.55 3.17
N GLY A 8 -1.05 -35.24 2.28
CA GLY A 8 -1.58 -34.66 1.06
C GLY A 8 -2.61 -33.54 1.31
N ASN A 9 -3.55 -33.76 2.21
CA ASN A 9 -4.58 -32.76 2.54
C ASN A 9 -4.00 -31.53 3.26
N ALA A 10 -3.02 -31.71 4.13
CA ALA A 10 -2.36 -30.61 4.82
C ALA A 10 -1.52 -29.75 3.85
N LEU A 11 -0.81 -30.40 2.92
CA LEU A 11 -0.01 -29.72 1.90
C LEU A 11 -0.88 -28.95 0.92
N GLN A 12 -1.96 -29.58 0.43
CA GLN A 12 -2.91 -28.93 -0.49
C GLN A 12 -3.55 -27.70 0.14
N GLY A 13 -4.06 -27.79 1.38
CA GLY A 13 -4.63 -26.65 2.08
C GLY A 13 -3.62 -25.53 2.38
N SER A 14 -2.34 -25.88 2.56
CA SER A 14 -1.27 -24.89 2.70
C SER A 14 -0.97 -24.18 1.39
N LEU A 15 -0.90 -24.92 0.27
CA LEU A 15 -0.69 -24.35 -1.06
C LEU A 15 -1.85 -23.43 -1.49
N GLU A 16 -3.09 -23.85 -1.24
CA GLU A 16 -4.27 -23.05 -1.55
C GLU A 16 -4.24 -21.71 -0.80
N ARG A 17 -3.85 -21.72 0.47
CA ARG A 17 -3.69 -20.48 1.26
C ARG A 17 -2.57 -19.60 0.70
N MET A 18 -1.41 -20.15 0.42
CA MET A 18 -0.30 -19.38 -0.14
C MET A 18 -0.67 -18.73 -1.47
N ILE A 19 -1.38 -19.45 -2.35
CA ILE A 19 -1.85 -18.92 -3.63
C ILE A 19 -2.88 -17.80 -3.39
N ALA A 20 -3.83 -18.01 -2.47
CA ALA A 20 -4.86 -17.01 -2.16
C ALA A 20 -4.24 -15.74 -1.56
N ASP A 21 -3.27 -15.87 -0.66
CA ASP A 21 -2.58 -14.75 -0.03
C ASP A 21 -1.77 -13.96 -1.07
N GLN A 22 -0.99 -14.65 -1.91
CA GLN A 22 -0.23 -14.00 -2.98
C GLN A 22 -1.14 -13.28 -3.96
N PHE A 23 -2.25 -13.91 -4.32
CA PHE A 23 -3.22 -13.31 -5.21
C PHE A 23 -3.88 -12.07 -4.60
N GLY A 24 -4.11 -12.06 -3.28
CA GLY A 24 -4.58 -10.88 -2.56
C GLY A 24 -3.59 -9.71 -2.67
N PHE A 25 -2.30 -9.98 -2.49
CA PHE A 25 -1.24 -8.98 -2.66
C PHE A 25 -1.15 -8.46 -4.10
N ASP A 26 -1.22 -9.34 -5.08
CA ASP A 26 -1.14 -8.96 -6.49
C ASP A 26 -2.31 -8.05 -6.88
N ILE A 27 -3.53 -8.36 -6.43
CA ILE A 27 -4.69 -7.50 -6.66
C ILE A 27 -4.54 -6.15 -5.96
N GLU A 28 -4.09 -6.12 -4.72
CA GLU A 28 -3.86 -4.87 -4.00
C GLU A 28 -2.83 -4.01 -4.72
N ASP A 29 -1.72 -4.61 -5.17
CA ASP A 29 -0.69 -3.92 -5.94
C ASP A 29 -1.26 -3.34 -7.24
N LEU A 30 -2.07 -4.09 -7.95
CA LEU A 30 -2.72 -3.64 -9.17
C LEU A 30 -3.68 -2.46 -8.93
N PHE A 31 -4.45 -2.45 -7.83
CA PHE A 31 -5.32 -1.33 -7.49
C PHE A 31 -4.55 -0.08 -7.06
N VAL A 32 -3.38 -0.25 -6.44
CA VAL A 32 -2.55 0.87 -5.99
C VAL A 32 -1.69 1.41 -7.14
N ASN A 33 -0.92 0.54 -7.80
CA ASN A 33 0.16 0.89 -8.73
C ASN A 33 -0.18 0.66 -10.20
N GLY A 34 -1.38 0.17 -10.55
CA GLY A 34 -1.77 -0.06 -11.93
C GLY A 34 -1.61 1.22 -12.78
N ASP A 35 -1.12 1.05 -14.01
CA ASP A 35 -0.89 2.13 -14.97
C ASP A 35 -1.05 1.57 -16.38
N THR A 36 -2.12 1.96 -17.06
CA THR A 36 -2.41 1.50 -18.43
C THR A 36 -1.36 1.96 -19.46
N GLY A 37 -0.54 2.94 -19.10
CA GLY A 37 0.61 3.38 -19.89
C GLY A 37 1.91 2.60 -19.60
N SER A 38 1.90 1.69 -18.63
CA SER A 38 3.07 0.89 -18.25
C SER A 38 3.49 -0.07 -19.35
N GLY A 39 4.80 -0.30 -19.47
CA GLY A 39 5.35 -1.40 -20.27
C GLY A 39 5.17 -2.79 -19.66
N ASP A 40 4.75 -2.88 -18.39
CA ASP A 40 4.44 -4.13 -17.71
C ASP A 40 3.00 -4.54 -18.01
N THR A 41 2.82 -5.71 -18.63
CA THR A 41 1.50 -6.25 -19.00
C THR A 41 0.57 -6.50 -17.83
N TYR A 42 1.11 -6.71 -16.63
CA TYR A 42 0.33 -6.88 -15.41
C TYR A 42 -0.21 -5.54 -14.92
N LEU A 43 0.64 -4.54 -14.76
CA LEU A 43 0.25 -3.21 -14.28
C LEU A 43 -0.63 -2.46 -15.30
N ALA A 44 -0.48 -2.76 -16.60
CA ALA A 44 -1.24 -2.13 -17.67
C ALA A 44 -2.73 -2.53 -17.75
N GLN A 45 -3.21 -3.40 -16.86
CA GLN A 45 -4.60 -3.89 -16.91
C GLN A 45 -5.61 -2.88 -16.41
N ILE A 46 -5.29 -2.07 -15.43
CA ILE A 46 -6.17 -1.05 -14.86
C ILE A 46 -5.40 0.21 -14.46
N GLU A 47 -6.11 1.34 -14.37
CA GLU A 47 -5.59 2.56 -13.74
C GLU A 47 -5.68 2.44 -12.22
N GLY A 48 -4.55 2.39 -11.54
CA GLY A 48 -4.47 2.36 -10.09
C GLY A 48 -4.78 3.70 -9.42
N TRP A 49 -4.96 3.69 -8.12
CA TRP A 49 -5.29 4.90 -7.37
C TRP A 49 -4.20 5.97 -7.42
N LEU A 50 -2.93 5.58 -7.47
CA LEU A 50 -1.81 6.53 -7.59
C LEU A 50 -1.81 7.22 -8.94
N GLU A 51 -2.03 6.47 -10.02
CA GLU A 51 -2.09 7.04 -11.36
C GLU A 51 -3.32 7.93 -11.54
N GLN A 52 -4.49 7.49 -11.06
CA GLN A 52 -5.69 8.32 -11.06
C GLN A 52 -5.52 9.62 -10.24
N ALA A 53 -4.79 9.57 -9.11
CA ALA A 53 -4.50 10.77 -8.32
C ALA A 53 -3.53 11.70 -9.05
N ARG A 54 -2.60 11.17 -9.85
CA ARG A 54 -1.59 11.91 -10.60
C ARG A 54 -2.17 12.58 -11.84
N THR A 55 -2.99 11.85 -12.61
CA THR A 55 -3.51 12.28 -13.91
C THR A 55 -4.91 12.87 -13.84
N GLY A 56 -5.64 12.64 -12.76
CA GLY A 56 -7.03 13.08 -12.57
C GLY A 56 -7.26 14.56 -12.73
N THR A 57 -8.49 14.93 -13.08
CA THR A 57 -8.90 16.31 -13.27
C THR A 57 -8.70 17.16 -12.01
N GLY A 58 -7.86 18.18 -12.09
CA GLY A 58 -7.54 19.08 -10.98
C GLY A 58 -6.08 18.98 -10.52
N ASN A 59 -5.33 18.03 -11.05
CA ASN A 59 -3.90 17.82 -10.81
C ASN A 59 -3.43 18.20 -9.40
N ASN A 60 -3.74 17.34 -8.44
CA ASN A 60 -3.31 17.51 -7.05
C ASN A 60 -1.98 16.77 -6.76
N ALA A 61 -1.28 16.29 -7.80
CA ALA A 61 0.03 15.67 -7.66
C ALA A 61 1.07 16.71 -7.25
N LEU A 62 1.92 16.37 -6.32
CA LEU A 62 3.06 17.13 -5.85
C LEU A 62 4.33 16.43 -6.25
N ASP A 63 5.20 17.09 -6.99
CA ASP A 63 6.56 16.63 -7.16
C ASP A 63 7.37 16.98 -5.90
N ALA A 64 7.76 15.94 -5.17
CA ALA A 64 8.50 16.07 -3.92
C ALA A 64 10.02 16.02 -4.09
N SER A 65 10.54 15.90 -5.31
CA SER A 65 11.97 15.77 -5.60
C SER A 65 12.82 16.90 -5.02
N SER A 66 12.26 18.11 -4.96
CA SER A 66 12.94 19.31 -4.42
C SER A 66 13.05 19.34 -2.89
N TYR A 67 12.28 18.51 -2.17
CA TYR A 67 12.25 18.50 -0.69
C TYR A 67 13.18 17.44 -0.09
N GLY A 68 13.79 16.61 -0.91
CA GLY A 68 14.69 15.54 -0.46
C GLY A 68 14.05 14.62 0.57
N GLN A 69 14.70 14.45 1.73
CA GLN A 69 14.19 13.61 2.82
C GLN A 69 13.49 14.42 3.93
N ASP A 70 13.07 15.65 3.66
CA ASP A 70 12.26 16.42 4.61
C ASP A 70 10.79 16.01 4.54
N TYR A 71 10.48 14.89 5.20
CA TYR A 71 9.12 14.31 5.22
C TYR A 71 8.08 15.27 5.81
N GLN A 72 8.48 16.14 6.76
CA GLN A 72 7.56 17.10 7.36
C GLN A 72 7.15 18.19 6.36
N GLU A 73 8.10 18.67 5.57
CA GLU A 73 7.78 19.65 4.52
C GLU A 73 6.92 18.99 3.43
N ILE A 74 7.19 17.73 3.06
CA ILE A 74 6.37 16.99 2.08
C ILE A 74 4.92 16.88 2.58
N PHE A 75 4.69 16.44 3.82
CA PHE A 75 3.33 16.37 4.40
C PHE A 75 2.64 17.73 4.46
N LYS A 76 3.38 18.78 4.81
CA LYS A 76 2.87 20.15 4.83
C LYS A 76 2.45 20.62 3.44
N GLN A 77 3.26 20.38 2.42
CA GLN A 77 2.96 20.76 1.04
C GLN A 77 1.77 19.99 0.47
N LEU A 78 1.61 18.71 0.80
CA LEU A 78 0.43 17.92 0.46
C LEU A 78 -0.84 18.55 1.07
N LEU A 79 -0.79 18.99 2.32
CA LEU A 79 -1.92 19.66 2.97
C LEU A 79 -2.22 21.02 2.34
N ILE A 80 -1.19 21.77 1.92
CA ILE A 80 -1.37 23.06 1.24
C ILE A 80 -2.03 22.86 -0.13
N LYS A 81 -1.64 21.80 -0.83
CA LYS A 81 -2.16 21.47 -2.17
C LYS A 81 -3.57 20.89 -2.14
N MET A 82 -3.99 20.34 -0.99
CA MET A 82 -5.33 19.82 -0.81
C MET A 82 -6.40 20.92 -0.93
N PRO A 83 -7.49 20.71 -1.70
CA PRO A 83 -8.56 21.67 -1.80
C PRO A 83 -9.14 22.03 -0.42
N LYS A 84 -9.26 23.32 -0.12
CA LYS A 84 -9.64 23.85 1.20
C LYS A 84 -10.95 23.28 1.75
N ARG A 85 -11.91 22.95 0.86
CA ARG A 85 -13.20 22.35 1.22
C ARG A 85 -13.10 21.01 1.93
N PHE A 86 -12.02 20.26 1.68
CA PHE A 86 -11.79 18.94 2.30
C PHE A 86 -10.91 19.01 3.54
N LEU A 87 -10.14 20.09 3.71
CA LEU A 87 -9.12 20.20 4.76
C LEU A 87 -9.72 20.08 6.17
N GLY A 88 -10.90 20.63 6.40
CA GLY A 88 -11.60 20.53 7.69
C GLY A 88 -11.96 19.10 8.06
N SER A 89 -12.48 18.33 7.11
CA SER A 89 -12.85 16.93 7.33
C SER A 89 -11.62 16.04 7.47
N ILE A 90 -10.53 16.31 6.73
CA ILE A 90 -9.28 15.59 6.83
C ILE A 90 -8.67 15.74 8.21
N ARG A 91 -8.58 16.98 8.73
CA ARG A 91 -8.10 17.26 10.09
C ARG A 91 -9.05 16.74 11.17
N GLY A 92 -10.33 16.57 10.88
CA GLY A 92 -11.31 15.93 11.76
C GLY A 92 -11.17 14.39 11.86
N GLY A 93 -10.04 13.83 11.42
CA GLY A 93 -9.72 12.40 11.57
C GLY A 93 -10.26 11.48 10.47
N LYS A 94 -10.94 12.03 9.46
CA LYS A 94 -11.45 11.24 8.33
C LYS A 94 -10.39 10.97 7.27
N GLY A 95 -9.38 11.83 7.14
CA GLY A 95 -8.27 11.68 6.20
C GLY A 95 -7.14 10.85 6.77
N LYS A 96 -6.37 10.24 5.89
CA LYS A 96 -5.15 9.49 6.22
C LYS A 96 -4.06 9.78 5.20
N PHE A 97 -2.81 9.77 5.67
CA PHE A 97 -1.65 9.64 4.81
C PHE A 97 -1.36 8.15 4.63
N TYR A 98 -1.41 7.67 3.41
CA TYR A 98 -0.89 6.36 3.03
C TYR A 98 0.53 6.54 2.53
N VAL A 99 1.45 5.86 3.15
CA VAL A 99 2.89 6.01 2.89
C VAL A 99 3.53 4.63 2.74
N PRO A 100 4.66 4.50 2.04
CA PRO A 100 5.48 3.31 2.08
C PRO A 100 5.88 2.96 3.52
N VAL A 101 6.01 1.68 3.82
CA VAL A 101 6.45 1.20 5.15
C VAL A 101 7.86 1.70 5.46
N THR A 102 8.73 1.74 4.46
CA THR A 102 10.09 2.28 4.58
C THR A 102 10.10 3.76 4.98
N LEU A 103 9.18 4.56 4.42
CA LEU A 103 9.06 5.97 4.78
C LEU A 103 8.46 6.14 6.19
N GLU A 104 7.48 5.32 6.55
CA GLU A 104 6.93 5.32 7.91
C GLU A 104 8.02 5.07 8.94
N GLN A 105 8.89 4.08 8.73
CA GLN A 105 10.02 3.76 9.60
C GLN A 105 11.00 4.94 9.69
N LYS A 106 11.43 5.49 8.55
CA LYS A 106 12.34 6.66 8.52
C LYS A 106 11.74 7.87 9.26
N TYR A 107 10.43 8.09 9.13
CA TYR A 107 9.76 9.17 9.84
C TYR A 107 9.68 8.91 11.36
N ARG A 108 9.46 7.67 11.76
CA ARG A 108 9.50 7.24 13.18
C ARG A 108 10.88 7.48 13.79
N ASP A 109 11.94 7.10 13.09
CA ASP A 109 13.31 7.31 13.50
C ASP A 109 13.64 8.82 13.62
N LEU A 110 13.16 9.63 12.68
CA LEU A 110 13.34 11.08 12.75
C LEU A 110 12.63 11.70 13.96
N LEU A 111 11.47 11.19 14.35
CA LEU A 111 10.79 11.63 15.57
C LEU A 111 11.51 11.15 16.82
N ALA A 112 12.07 9.95 16.81
CA ALA A 112 12.82 9.37 17.91
C ALA A 112 14.14 10.10 18.19
N THR A 113 14.81 10.62 17.15
CA THR A 113 16.05 11.41 17.31
C THR A 113 15.84 12.78 17.95
N ARG A 114 14.59 13.23 18.09
CA ARG A 114 14.28 14.44 18.86
C ARG A 114 14.48 14.14 20.34
N GLY A 115 15.45 14.74 20.98
CA GLY A 115 15.74 14.60 22.42
C GLY A 115 14.61 15.13 23.33
N THR A 116 13.40 14.64 23.14
CA THR A 116 12.19 15.03 23.90
C THR A 116 11.48 13.78 24.41
N ALA A 117 10.71 13.93 25.48
CA ALA A 117 9.88 12.85 26.03
C ALA A 117 8.93 12.21 24.98
N LEU A 118 8.57 12.95 23.94
CA LEU A 118 7.78 12.43 22.83
C LEU A 118 8.59 11.44 21.97
N GLY A 119 9.88 11.69 21.77
CA GLY A 119 10.78 10.76 21.06
C GLY A 119 10.92 9.44 21.81
N ASP A 120 11.13 9.48 23.12
CA ASP A 120 11.20 8.28 23.96
C ASP A 120 9.88 7.48 23.96
N PHE A 121 8.74 8.17 23.96
CA PHE A 121 7.44 7.53 23.86
C PHE A 121 7.25 6.79 22.53
N MET A 122 7.66 7.38 21.42
CA MET A 122 7.58 6.76 20.09
C MET A 122 8.46 5.51 19.98
N LEU A 123 9.62 5.50 20.62
CA LEU A 123 10.52 4.34 20.67
C LEU A 123 9.98 3.20 21.52
N THR A 124 9.36 3.52 22.68
CA THR A 124 9.01 2.51 23.68
C THR A 124 7.61 1.93 23.50
N GLN A 125 6.65 2.69 23.03
CA GLN A 125 5.24 2.28 22.99
C GLN A 125 4.64 2.11 21.59
N GLY A 126 5.39 2.42 20.53
CA GLY A 126 4.95 2.18 19.15
C GLY A 126 3.61 2.85 18.80
N GLY A 127 3.38 4.06 19.30
CA GLY A 127 2.12 4.78 19.08
C GLY A 127 1.81 5.04 17.60
N ASP A 128 0.54 5.27 17.30
CA ASP A 128 0.09 5.68 15.96
C ASP A 128 0.80 6.96 15.53
N LEU A 129 1.45 6.92 14.37
CA LEU A 129 2.05 8.10 13.78
C LEU A 129 0.98 9.04 13.25
N ALA A 130 1.14 10.32 13.54
CA ALA A 130 0.25 11.36 13.02
C ALA A 130 1.04 12.63 12.68
N TYR A 131 0.61 13.31 11.64
CA TYR A 131 1.09 14.65 11.30
C TYR A 131 -0.09 15.62 11.34
N GLN A 132 0.00 16.67 12.19
CA GLN A 132 -1.08 17.65 12.43
C GLN A 132 -2.45 17.01 12.70
N GLY A 133 -2.50 15.91 13.45
CA GLY A 133 -3.74 15.20 13.78
C GLY A 133 -4.26 14.24 12.71
N ILE A 134 -3.57 14.11 11.58
CA ILE A 134 -3.91 13.19 10.50
C ILE A 134 -3.04 11.93 10.65
N LYS A 135 -3.69 10.77 10.75
CA LYS A 135 -3.02 9.48 10.91
C LYS A 135 -2.17 9.14 9.68
N ILE A 136 -0.96 8.66 9.93
CA ILE A 136 -0.07 8.10 8.92
C ILE A 136 -0.20 6.57 8.98
N VAL A 137 -0.40 5.94 7.83
CA VAL A 137 -0.57 4.49 7.70
C VAL A 137 0.45 3.97 6.70
N GLY A 138 1.32 3.09 7.14
CA GLY A 138 2.24 2.37 6.26
C GLY A 138 1.48 1.32 5.46
N ALA A 139 1.66 1.34 4.15
CA ALA A 139 1.08 0.37 3.22
C ALA A 139 2.20 -0.31 2.43
N PRO A 140 2.36 -1.63 2.54
CA PRO A 140 3.45 -2.36 1.86
C PRO A 140 3.43 -2.23 0.34
N THR A 141 2.25 -2.16 -0.25
CA THR A 141 2.06 -2.02 -1.70
C THR A 141 2.59 -0.71 -2.28
N PHE A 142 2.78 0.32 -1.46
CA PHE A 142 3.42 1.57 -1.88
C PHE A 142 4.95 1.44 -2.02
N ASP A 143 5.54 0.38 -1.45
CA ASP A 143 6.96 0.06 -1.59
C ASP A 143 7.25 -0.77 -2.86
N SER A 144 6.27 -1.38 -3.50
CA SER A 144 6.45 -2.26 -4.66
C SER A 144 6.90 -1.51 -5.93
N GLY A 145 6.66 -0.22 -6.02
CA GLY A 145 7.15 0.64 -7.11
C GLY A 145 8.61 1.06 -7.00
N ILE A 146 9.34 0.60 -5.98
CA ILE A 146 10.75 0.94 -5.79
C ILE A 146 11.62 0.06 -6.68
N VAL A 147 12.13 0.64 -7.76
CA VAL A 147 13.15 -0.02 -8.60
C VAL A 147 14.50 0.07 -7.89
N ALA A 148 15.10 -1.08 -7.58
CA ALA A 148 16.43 -1.14 -6.98
C ALA A 148 17.44 -0.37 -7.82
N GLY A 149 18.10 0.65 -7.22
CA GLY A 149 19.13 1.47 -7.89
C GLY A 149 18.65 2.82 -8.41
N THR A 150 17.36 3.13 -8.35
CA THR A 150 16.86 4.50 -8.52
C THR A 150 16.71 5.18 -7.16
N PRO A 151 17.01 6.51 -7.05
CA PRO A 151 16.70 7.23 -5.82
C PRO A 151 15.20 7.07 -5.51
N ASP A 152 14.90 6.75 -4.26
CA ASP A 152 13.58 6.40 -3.72
C ASP A 152 12.43 7.20 -4.36
N THR A 153 11.88 6.70 -5.46
CA THR A 153 10.64 7.22 -6.04
C THR A 153 9.48 6.57 -5.31
N THR A 154 9.18 7.08 -4.12
CA THR A 154 8.06 6.61 -3.33
C THR A 154 6.88 7.55 -3.49
N SER A 155 5.69 6.99 -3.50
CA SER A 155 4.46 7.78 -3.59
C SER A 155 3.81 7.91 -2.21
N ILE A 156 3.27 9.08 -1.92
CA ILE A 156 2.48 9.36 -0.72
C ILE A 156 1.09 9.77 -1.16
N LEU A 157 0.06 9.14 -0.62
CA LEU A 157 -1.33 9.47 -0.93
C LEU A 157 -2.04 10.04 0.30
N LEU A 158 -2.56 11.27 0.17
CA LEU A 158 -3.42 11.89 1.18
C LEU A 158 -4.87 11.83 0.71
N THR A 159 -5.68 11.00 1.33
CA THR A 159 -7.09 10.84 0.92
C THR A 159 -7.96 10.35 2.07
N TYR A 160 -9.26 10.26 1.82
CA TYR A 160 -10.20 9.56 2.69
C TYR A 160 -10.21 8.06 2.36
N PRO A 161 -10.24 7.16 3.34
CA PRO A 161 -10.43 5.73 3.06
C PRO A 161 -11.67 5.44 2.21
N SER A 162 -12.75 6.18 2.44
CA SER A 162 -14.00 6.05 1.69
C SER A 162 -13.93 6.55 0.24
N ASN A 163 -12.81 7.13 -0.17
CA ASN A 163 -12.58 7.57 -1.55
C ASN A 163 -11.82 6.53 -2.39
N LEU A 164 -11.37 5.47 -1.74
CA LEU A 164 -10.68 4.36 -2.38
C LEU A 164 -11.70 3.24 -2.62
N TYR A 165 -12.04 3.03 -3.88
CA TYR A 165 -13.01 2.01 -4.29
C TYR A 165 -12.32 0.93 -5.11
N ALA A 166 -12.64 -0.33 -4.80
CA ALA A 166 -12.27 -1.49 -5.60
C ALA A 166 -13.56 -2.21 -6.03
N GLY A 167 -13.70 -2.46 -7.31
CA GLY A 167 -14.88 -3.13 -7.87
C GLY A 167 -14.50 -4.47 -8.48
N PHE A 168 -15.20 -5.54 -8.09
CA PHE A 168 -15.03 -6.88 -8.64
C PHE A 168 -16.31 -7.30 -9.36
N HIS A 169 -16.19 -7.65 -10.64
CA HIS A 169 -17.34 -8.17 -11.42
C HIS A 169 -17.67 -9.61 -11.05
N ARG A 170 -16.68 -10.42 -10.70
CA ARG A 170 -16.86 -11.85 -10.40
C ARG A 170 -15.89 -12.27 -9.28
N ALA A 171 -16.40 -13.04 -8.31
CA ALA A 171 -15.54 -13.67 -7.31
C ALA A 171 -14.67 -14.74 -7.98
N MET A 172 -13.40 -14.79 -7.61
CA MET A 172 -12.52 -15.89 -8.01
C MET A 172 -12.85 -17.14 -7.22
N LYS A 173 -12.89 -18.25 -7.96
CA LYS A 173 -12.93 -19.58 -7.39
C LYS A 173 -11.68 -20.32 -7.81
N PHE A 174 -10.99 -20.89 -6.86
CA PHE A 174 -9.97 -21.90 -7.10
C PHE A 174 -10.64 -23.26 -7.02
N GLU A 175 -10.61 -24.01 -8.10
CA GLU A 175 -11.10 -25.39 -8.14
C GLU A 175 -9.88 -26.30 -8.35
N THR A 176 -9.64 -27.20 -7.41
CA THR A 176 -8.65 -28.23 -7.57
C THR A 176 -9.28 -29.40 -8.32
N TRP A 177 -8.70 -29.74 -9.47
CA TRP A 177 -9.12 -30.88 -10.24
C TRP A 177 -8.07 -31.98 -10.15
N ARG A 178 -8.49 -33.19 -9.79
CA ARG A 178 -7.64 -34.36 -9.76
C ARG A 178 -7.92 -35.18 -11.02
N ASP A 179 -6.93 -35.29 -11.90
CA ASP A 179 -7.04 -36.22 -13.02
C ASP A 179 -6.84 -37.65 -12.52
N ALA A 180 -7.92 -38.43 -12.53
CA ALA A 180 -7.90 -39.83 -12.09
C ALA A 180 -7.16 -40.73 -13.08
N ARG A 181 -6.72 -40.24 -14.24
CA ARG A 181 -6.02 -41.00 -15.27
C ARG A 181 -4.51 -41.15 -15.02
N GLU A 182 -3.90 -40.28 -14.23
CA GLU A 182 -2.45 -40.39 -13.90
C GLU A 182 -2.14 -41.25 -12.67
N GLY A 183 -3.13 -41.91 -12.09
CA GLY A 183 -2.99 -42.71 -10.87
C GLY A 183 -2.89 -44.22 -11.08
N VAL A 184 -2.59 -44.70 -12.29
CA VAL A 184 -2.45 -46.15 -12.55
C VAL A 184 -1.14 -46.43 -13.29
N THR A 185 -0.07 -46.62 -12.54
CA THR A 185 1.02 -47.53 -12.84
C THR A 185 1.50 -48.16 -11.53
#